data_0a45cf4be69aabde2fa521ab3d22addc
#
_entry.id   0a45cf4be69aabde2fa521ab3d22addc
#
_cell.length_a   1.000
_cell.length_b   1.000
_cell.length_c   1.000
_cell.angle_alpha   90.00
_cell.angle_beta   90.00
_cell.angle_gamma   90.00
#
_symmetry.space_group_name_H-M   'P 1'
#
loop_
_entity.id
_entity.type
_entity.pdbx_description
1 polymer ?
#
loop_
_entity_poly.entity_id
_entity_poly.type
_entity_poly.pdbx_seq_one_letter_code
_entity_poly.pdbx_strand_id
1 'polypeptide(L)'
;GIIAGLGQTKDRVTVVVDKGMNSEANFLWLDEHPRLHFVTTYSPYFAEDLAAIPLERFAPLETEKNRALVADGQPQERLLGHRTCGDYWGKERTVVVTYNPRTARKQQYTLERKLAELRDQLLVMRAKVREGLAQWRDPEVVRERYLRECERLHIGSELYDLEFDEDGGGLAMSFRKNAYRVDRRRARMGKTIIVTDNTD
;
A
#
# COMPACT_ATOMS: atom_id res chain seq x y z
N GLY A 1 -4.76 -29.26 -14.80
CA GLY A 1 -5.52 -28.06 -14.45
C GLY A 1 -5.75 -27.16 -15.68
N ILE A 2 -6.55 -26.12 -15.55
CA ILE A 2 -6.92 -25.17 -16.64
C ILE A 2 -5.67 -24.59 -17.32
N ILE A 3 -4.62 -24.28 -16.56
CA ILE A 3 -3.37 -23.70 -17.06
C ILE A 3 -2.62 -24.67 -17.98
N ALA A 4 -2.61 -25.97 -17.68
CA ALA A 4 -1.95 -26.99 -18.53
C ALA A 4 -2.58 -27.11 -19.93
N GLY A 5 -3.88 -26.85 -20.05
CA GLY A 5 -4.58 -26.82 -21.35
C GLY A 5 -4.25 -25.59 -22.19
N LEU A 6 -3.92 -24.47 -21.57
CA LEU A 6 -3.57 -23.24 -22.27
C LEU A 6 -2.19 -23.31 -22.95
N GLY A 7 -1.24 -24.09 -22.40
CA GLY A 7 0.08 -24.29 -23.01
C GLY A 7 0.06 -24.99 -24.36
N GLN A 8 -1.05 -25.61 -24.75
CA GLN A 8 -1.22 -26.29 -26.03
C GLN A 8 -1.96 -25.46 -27.10
N THR A 9 -2.36 -24.20 -26.75
CA THR A 9 -3.05 -23.32 -27.69
C THR A 9 -2.16 -22.93 -28.88
N LYS A 10 -2.76 -22.74 -30.06
CA LYS A 10 -2.08 -22.20 -31.24
C LYS A 10 -2.10 -20.65 -31.25
N ASP A 11 -2.97 -20.05 -30.49
CA ASP A 11 -3.16 -18.61 -30.41
C ASP A 11 -2.30 -18.03 -29.28
N ARG A 12 -1.98 -16.72 -29.39
CA ARG A 12 -1.42 -15.96 -28.28
C ARG A 12 -2.51 -15.70 -27.24
N VAL A 13 -2.27 -16.05 -26.00
CA VAL A 13 -3.21 -15.90 -24.89
C VAL A 13 -2.57 -15.08 -23.79
N THR A 14 -3.25 -14.02 -23.35
CA THR A 14 -2.85 -13.28 -22.14
C THR A 14 -3.64 -13.81 -20.94
N VAL A 15 -2.93 -14.28 -19.94
CA VAL A 15 -3.51 -14.78 -18.69
C VAL A 15 -3.44 -13.67 -17.63
N VAL A 16 -4.58 -13.35 -17.05
CA VAL A 16 -4.62 -12.46 -15.89
C VAL A 16 -4.45 -13.31 -14.64
N VAL A 17 -3.37 -13.08 -13.91
CA VAL A 17 -2.98 -13.85 -12.72
C VAL A 17 -3.28 -13.03 -11.47
N ASP A 18 -3.98 -13.63 -10.51
CA ASP A 18 -4.18 -13.01 -9.21
C ASP A 18 -2.86 -12.91 -8.43
N LYS A 19 -2.67 -11.84 -7.68
CA LYS A 19 -1.46 -11.60 -6.87
C LYS A 19 -1.13 -12.73 -5.89
N GLY A 20 -2.13 -13.47 -5.42
CA GLY A 20 -1.96 -14.62 -4.53
C GLY A 20 -1.32 -15.82 -5.21
N MET A 21 -1.29 -15.84 -6.56
CA MET A 21 -0.64 -16.86 -7.36
C MET A 21 0.78 -16.46 -7.79
N ASN A 22 1.27 -15.30 -7.39
CA ASN A 22 2.60 -14.83 -7.74
C ASN A 22 3.66 -15.69 -7.05
N SER A 23 4.27 -16.59 -7.83
CA SER A 23 5.42 -17.39 -7.40
C SER A 23 6.39 -17.55 -8.57
N GLU A 24 7.66 -17.68 -8.26
CA GLU A 24 8.70 -17.88 -9.28
C GLU A 24 8.40 -19.11 -10.14
N ALA A 25 7.98 -20.21 -9.52
CA ALA A 25 7.64 -21.44 -10.23
C ALA A 25 6.50 -21.25 -11.26
N ASN A 26 5.45 -20.50 -10.91
CA ASN A 26 4.35 -20.21 -11.81
C ASN A 26 4.78 -19.38 -13.02
N PHE A 27 5.65 -18.38 -12.80
CA PHE A 27 6.12 -17.50 -13.88
C PHE A 27 7.18 -18.16 -14.74
N LEU A 28 8.06 -18.99 -14.19
CA LEU A 28 8.98 -19.82 -14.96
C LEU A 28 8.21 -20.77 -15.89
N TRP A 29 7.14 -21.38 -15.39
CA TRP A 29 6.29 -22.23 -16.22
C TRP A 29 5.63 -21.44 -17.37
N LEU A 30 5.13 -20.21 -17.11
CA LEU A 30 4.56 -19.35 -18.16
C LEU A 30 5.62 -18.97 -19.19
N ASP A 31 6.83 -18.70 -18.77
CA ASP A 31 7.97 -18.34 -19.63
C ASP A 31 8.42 -19.47 -20.57
N GLU A 32 8.19 -20.72 -20.20
CA GLU A 32 8.45 -21.89 -21.06
C GLU A 32 7.43 -22.02 -22.21
N HIS A 33 6.32 -21.22 -22.16
CA HIS A 33 5.24 -21.28 -23.13
C HIS A 33 5.16 -19.96 -23.92
N PRO A 34 5.86 -19.81 -25.04
CA PRO A 34 6.05 -18.52 -25.75
C PRO A 34 4.77 -17.90 -26.32
N ARG A 35 3.66 -18.62 -26.25
CA ARG A 35 2.33 -18.11 -26.66
C ARG A 35 1.48 -17.63 -25.50
N LEU A 36 1.94 -17.88 -24.27
CA LEU A 36 1.27 -17.40 -23.06
C LEU A 36 1.95 -16.12 -22.60
N HIS A 37 1.17 -15.07 -22.51
CA HIS A 37 1.55 -13.82 -21.87
C HIS A 37 0.80 -13.69 -20.55
N PHE A 38 1.32 -12.91 -19.64
CA PHE A 38 0.62 -12.69 -18.39
C PHE A 38 0.51 -11.20 -18.02
N VAL A 39 -0.49 -10.90 -17.22
CA VAL A 39 -0.64 -9.64 -16.51
C VAL A 39 -1.00 -9.97 -15.07
N THR A 40 -0.24 -9.45 -14.13
CA THR A 40 -0.53 -9.61 -12.70
C THR A 40 -0.38 -8.31 -11.95
N THR A 41 -0.96 -8.25 -10.74
CA THR A 41 -0.72 -7.13 -9.82
C THR A 41 0.34 -7.50 -8.80
N TYR A 42 1.19 -6.53 -8.45
CA TYR A 42 2.19 -6.65 -7.41
C TYR A 42 1.88 -5.68 -6.26
N SER A 43 2.18 -6.07 -5.04
CA SER A 43 1.84 -5.24 -3.88
C SER A 43 2.78 -4.04 -3.75
N PRO A 44 2.28 -2.81 -3.64
CA PRO A 44 3.10 -1.63 -3.36
C PRO A 44 3.85 -1.70 -2.02
N TYR A 45 3.50 -2.65 -1.14
CA TYR A 45 4.21 -2.87 0.12
C TYR A 45 5.58 -3.52 -0.07
N PHE A 46 5.76 -4.29 -1.15
CA PHE A 46 7.02 -4.98 -1.47
C PHE A 46 7.86 -4.26 -2.54
N ALA A 47 7.36 -3.12 -3.05
CA ALA A 47 8.02 -2.32 -4.08
C ALA A 47 7.93 -0.84 -3.69
N GLU A 48 8.65 -0.47 -2.63
CA GLU A 48 8.60 0.88 -2.07
C GLU A 48 9.18 1.94 -3.00
N ASP A 49 10.19 1.60 -3.76
CA ASP A 49 10.80 2.40 -4.81
C ASP A 49 9.78 2.77 -5.88
N LEU A 50 9.00 1.80 -6.36
CA LEU A 50 7.91 2.04 -7.31
C LEU A 50 6.78 2.88 -6.69
N ALA A 51 6.47 2.63 -5.44
CA ALA A 51 5.47 3.42 -4.72
C ALA A 51 5.93 4.87 -4.48
N ALA A 52 7.24 5.10 -4.36
CA ALA A 52 7.86 6.42 -4.16
C ALA A 52 7.99 7.24 -5.45
N ILE A 53 7.73 6.67 -6.64
CA ILE A 53 7.82 7.40 -7.90
C ILE A 53 6.93 8.66 -7.82
N PRO A 54 7.49 9.87 -8.07
CA PRO A 54 6.76 11.12 -8.03
C PRO A 54 5.64 11.18 -9.08
N LEU A 55 4.51 11.81 -8.75
CA LEU A 55 3.35 11.87 -9.64
C LEU A 55 3.61 12.65 -10.93
N GLU A 56 4.59 13.56 -10.94
CA GLU A 56 5.05 14.31 -12.12
C GLU A 56 5.60 13.40 -13.24
N ARG A 57 5.97 12.17 -12.90
CA ARG A 57 6.43 11.15 -13.86
C ARG A 57 5.29 10.34 -14.48
N PHE A 58 4.05 10.54 -14.02
CA PHE A 58 2.89 9.82 -14.52
C PHE A 58 2.21 10.61 -15.64
N ALA A 59 1.79 9.90 -16.67
CA ALA A 59 0.98 10.45 -17.75
C ALA A 59 -0.45 9.86 -17.72
N PRO A 60 -1.45 10.58 -18.22
CA PRO A 60 -2.79 10.02 -18.36
C PRO A 60 -2.78 8.79 -19.27
N LEU A 61 -3.44 7.72 -18.84
CA LEU A 61 -3.59 6.52 -19.65
C LEU A 61 -4.64 6.73 -20.75
N GLU A 62 -4.36 6.18 -21.94
CA GLU A 62 -5.27 6.21 -23.08
C GLU A 62 -6.39 5.16 -22.92
N THR A 63 -7.39 5.49 -22.09
CA THR A 63 -8.54 4.63 -21.82
C THR A 63 -9.86 5.33 -22.14
N GLU A 64 -10.90 4.56 -22.49
CA GLU A 64 -12.25 5.10 -22.69
C GLU A 64 -12.76 5.83 -21.45
N LYS A 65 -12.48 5.29 -20.27
CA LYS A 65 -12.83 5.93 -19.00
C LYS A 65 -12.19 7.31 -18.84
N ASN A 66 -10.91 7.45 -19.19
CA ASN A 66 -10.24 8.73 -19.11
C ASN A 66 -10.79 9.72 -20.15
N ARG A 67 -11.16 9.26 -21.35
CA ARG A 67 -11.82 10.09 -22.35
C ARG A 67 -13.19 10.59 -21.87
N ALA A 68 -13.98 9.70 -21.25
CA ALA A 68 -15.26 10.09 -20.66
C ALA A 68 -15.06 11.13 -19.53
N LEU A 69 -14.09 10.95 -18.65
CA LEU A 69 -13.80 11.92 -17.59
C LEU A 69 -13.42 13.31 -18.13
N VAL A 70 -12.70 13.37 -19.25
CA VAL A 70 -12.38 14.65 -19.90
C VAL A 70 -13.65 15.29 -20.48
N ALA A 71 -14.50 14.52 -21.15
CA ALA A 71 -15.76 14.99 -21.70
C ALA A 71 -16.70 15.51 -20.60
N ASP A 72 -16.70 14.89 -19.43
CA ASP A 72 -17.47 15.30 -18.26
C ASP A 72 -16.84 16.48 -17.48
N GLY A 73 -15.78 17.09 -17.98
CA GLY A 73 -15.10 18.22 -17.32
C GLY A 73 -14.32 17.83 -16.05
N GLN A 74 -13.94 16.56 -15.90
CA GLN A 74 -13.20 16.03 -14.74
C GLN A 74 -11.80 15.50 -15.11
N PRO A 75 -10.96 16.24 -15.86
CA PRO A 75 -9.66 15.74 -16.32
C PRO A 75 -8.69 15.40 -15.18
N GLN A 76 -8.86 16.01 -13.99
CA GLN A 76 -8.08 15.76 -12.77
C GLN A 76 -8.36 14.37 -12.15
N GLU A 77 -9.44 13.71 -12.56
CA GLU A 77 -9.84 12.39 -12.07
C GLU A 77 -9.28 11.24 -12.91
N ARG A 78 -8.56 11.57 -13.98
CA ARG A 78 -8.01 10.57 -14.90
C ARG A 78 -7.08 9.59 -14.18
N LEU A 79 -7.15 8.34 -14.57
CA LEU A 79 -6.17 7.34 -14.21
C LEU A 79 -4.85 7.68 -14.89
N LEU A 80 -3.78 7.79 -14.09
CA LEU A 80 -2.43 8.03 -14.57
C LEU A 80 -1.63 6.74 -14.56
N GLY A 81 -0.58 6.67 -15.38
CA GLY A 81 0.35 5.55 -15.43
C GLY A 81 1.78 5.99 -15.62
N HIS A 82 2.71 5.23 -15.07
CA HIS A 82 4.14 5.32 -15.30
C HIS A 82 4.65 3.94 -15.68
N ARG A 83 5.30 3.82 -16.85
CA ARG A 83 5.88 2.58 -17.34
C ARG A 83 7.38 2.57 -17.04
N THR A 84 7.87 1.44 -16.58
CA THR A 84 9.28 1.14 -16.35
C THR A 84 9.54 -0.34 -16.55
N CYS A 85 10.78 -0.80 -16.36
CA CYS A 85 11.15 -2.21 -16.31
C CYS A 85 11.72 -2.54 -14.92
N GLY A 86 11.71 -3.81 -14.58
CA GLY A 86 12.31 -4.33 -13.36
C GLY A 86 12.45 -5.84 -13.37
N ASP A 87 13.32 -6.35 -12.53
CA ASP A 87 13.56 -7.79 -12.41
C ASP A 87 12.51 -8.42 -11.49
N TYR A 88 11.66 -9.23 -12.08
CA TYR A 88 10.63 -9.99 -11.37
C TYR A 88 10.65 -11.45 -11.81
N TRP A 89 10.75 -12.33 -10.83
CA TRP A 89 10.75 -13.79 -11.04
C TRP A 89 11.82 -14.21 -12.08
N GLY A 90 13.06 -13.73 -11.84
CA GLY A 90 14.25 -14.12 -12.59
C GLY A 90 14.38 -13.54 -14.00
N LYS A 91 13.50 -12.61 -14.40
CA LYS A 91 13.56 -11.93 -15.71
C LYS A 91 13.19 -10.46 -15.61
N GLU A 92 13.72 -9.67 -16.54
CA GLU A 92 13.25 -8.31 -16.74
C GLU A 92 11.79 -8.32 -17.25
N ARG A 93 10.96 -7.53 -16.61
CA ARG A 93 9.52 -7.40 -16.92
C ARG A 93 9.14 -5.96 -17.14
N THR A 94 8.12 -5.75 -17.94
CA THR A 94 7.43 -4.46 -18.00
C THR A 94 6.63 -4.26 -16.71
N VAL A 95 6.83 -3.10 -16.09
CA VAL A 95 6.12 -2.69 -14.88
C VAL A 95 5.35 -1.41 -15.18
N VAL A 96 4.07 -1.41 -14.89
CA VAL A 96 3.21 -0.22 -14.98
C VAL A 96 2.69 0.13 -13.59
N VAL A 97 3.12 1.26 -13.07
CA VAL A 97 2.54 1.83 -11.85
C VAL A 97 1.39 2.73 -12.24
N THR A 98 0.17 2.38 -11.84
CA THR A 98 -1.00 3.22 -12.07
C THR A 98 -1.32 4.05 -10.84
N TYR A 99 -1.92 5.22 -11.03
CA TYR A 99 -2.40 6.08 -9.96
C TYR A 99 -3.84 6.53 -10.21
N ASN A 100 -4.70 6.26 -9.23
CA ASN A 100 -6.10 6.66 -9.26
C ASN A 100 -6.35 7.78 -8.22
N PRO A 101 -6.58 9.03 -8.65
CA PRO A 101 -6.76 10.18 -7.76
C PRO A 101 -7.95 10.03 -6.80
N ARG A 102 -9.08 9.47 -7.26
CA ARG A 102 -10.26 9.24 -6.40
C ARG A 102 -9.97 8.26 -5.28
N THR A 103 -9.29 7.15 -5.61
CA THR A 103 -8.88 6.14 -4.62
C THR A 103 -7.89 6.74 -3.63
N ALA A 104 -6.91 7.50 -4.10
CA ALA A 104 -5.92 8.16 -3.26
C ALA A 104 -6.58 9.08 -2.23
N ARG A 105 -7.50 9.97 -2.66
CA ARG A 105 -8.22 10.88 -1.76
C ARG A 105 -9.06 10.12 -0.72
N LYS A 106 -9.77 9.06 -1.14
CA LYS A 106 -10.56 8.24 -0.21
C LYS A 106 -9.67 7.57 0.85
N GLN A 107 -8.53 7.03 0.43
CA GLN A 107 -7.57 6.40 1.33
C GLN A 107 -6.93 7.42 2.27
N GLN A 108 -6.57 8.61 1.76
CA GLN A 108 -6.02 9.69 2.55
C GLN A 108 -7.02 10.17 3.61
N TYR A 109 -8.27 10.45 3.23
CA TYR A 109 -9.32 10.84 4.17
C TYR A 109 -9.50 9.77 5.28
N THR A 110 -9.49 8.50 4.90
CA THR A 110 -9.61 7.40 5.85
C THR A 110 -8.43 7.35 6.82
N LEU A 111 -7.20 7.56 6.32
CA LEU A 111 -5.99 7.60 7.16
C LEU A 111 -6.04 8.77 8.13
N GLU A 112 -6.35 9.98 7.65
CA GLU A 112 -6.40 11.19 8.49
C GLU A 112 -7.41 11.03 9.63
N ARG A 113 -8.60 10.51 9.33
CA ARG A 113 -9.62 10.24 10.34
C ARG A 113 -9.14 9.24 11.40
N LYS A 114 -8.51 8.13 10.98
CA LYS A 114 -7.98 7.11 11.89
C LYS A 114 -6.82 7.64 12.74
N LEU A 115 -5.95 8.46 12.15
CA LEU A 115 -4.85 9.12 12.88
C LEU A 115 -5.38 10.09 13.94
N ALA A 116 -6.42 10.84 13.64
CA ALA A 116 -7.06 11.74 14.60
C ALA A 116 -7.67 10.94 15.76
N GLU A 117 -8.44 9.90 15.46
CA GLU A 117 -9.06 9.04 16.49
C GLU A 117 -7.99 8.37 17.38
N LEU A 118 -6.91 7.83 16.78
CA LEU A 118 -5.81 7.24 17.55
C LEU A 118 -5.09 8.27 18.43
N ARG A 119 -4.87 9.49 17.92
CA ARG A 119 -4.31 10.59 18.71
C ARG A 119 -5.16 10.90 19.93
N ASP A 120 -6.47 10.96 19.77
CA ASP A 120 -7.39 11.23 20.88
C ASP A 120 -7.32 10.12 21.94
N GLN A 121 -7.24 8.86 21.54
CA GLN A 121 -7.00 7.74 22.46
C GLN A 121 -5.65 7.85 23.17
N LEU A 122 -4.58 8.25 22.46
CA LEU A 122 -3.28 8.46 23.06
C LEU A 122 -3.28 9.60 24.10
N LEU A 123 -4.05 10.67 23.88
CA LEU A 123 -4.23 11.73 24.85
C LEU A 123 -4.92 11.22 26.12
N VAL A 124 -5.95 10.38 25.99
CA VAL A 124 -6.63 9.73 27.12
C VAL A 124 -5.67 8.81 27.88
N MET A 125 -4.89 7.99 27.16
CA MET A 125 -3.89 7.10 27.78
C MET A 125 -2.84 7.90 28.58
N ARG A 126 -2.31 8.97 27.99
CA ARG A 126 -1.35 9.86 28.63
C ARG A 126 -1.90 10.51 29.91
N ALA A 127 -3.16 10.93 29.89
CA ALA A 127 -3.82 11.48 31.06
C ALA A 127 -3.89 10.44 32.21
N LYS A 128 -4.31 9.20 31.91
CA LYS A 128 -4.40 8.11 32.88
C LYS A 128 -3.03 7.68 33.45
N VAL A 129 -1.99 7.69 32.61
CA VAL A 129 -0.60 7.46 33.07
C VAL A 129 -0.20 8.56 34.07
N ARG A 130 -0.45 9.83 33.74
CA ARG A 130 -0.15 10.98 34.60
C ARG A 130 -0.91 10.96 35.92
N GLU A 131 -2.16 10.46 35.95
CA GLU A 131 -2.96 10.26 37.15
C GLU A 131 -2.39 9.18 38.06
N GLY A 132 -1.44 8.37 37.60
CA GLY A 132 -0.77 7.33 38.38
C GLY A 132 -1.67 6.16 38.76
N LEU A 133 -2.73 5.90 38.00
CA LEU A 133 -3.63 4.77 38.24
C LEU A 133 -2.85 3.43 38.17
N ALA A 134 -3.11 2.51 39.10
CA ALA A 134 -2.32 1.29 39.24
C ALA A 134 -2.13 0.51 37.95
N GLN A 135 -3.20 0.37 37.15
CA GLN A 135 -3.18 -0.34 35.86
C GLN A 135 -2.53 0.46 34.70
N TRP A 136 -1.94 1.63 34.97
CA TRP A 136 -1.30 2.51 33.99
C TRP A 136 0.15 2.84 34.37
N ARG A 137 0.71 2.17 35.40
CA ARG A 137 2.08 2.38 35.89
C ARG A 137 3.12 1.56 35.15
N ASP A 138 2.68 0.52 34.43
CA ASP A 138 3.55 -0.37 33.66
C ASP A 138 3.56 0.05 32.19
N PRO A 139 4.71 0.47 31.63
CA PRO A 139 4.85 0.83 30.21
C PRO A 139 4.37 -0.25 29.25
N GLU A 140 4.61 -1.54 29.59
CA GLU A 140 4.23 -2.65 28.71
C GLU A 140 2.71 -2.80 28.64
N VAL A 141 2.01 -2.64 29.74
CA VAL A 141 0.55 -2.62 29.76
C VAL A 141 -0.02 -1.47 28.93
N VAL A 142 0.62 -0.29 28.97
CA VAL A 142 0.20 0.86 28.14
C VAL A 142 0.46 0.57 26.66
N ARG A 143 1.61 -0.04 26.31
CA ARG A 143 1.93 -0.46 24.93
C ARG A 143 0.92 -1.47 24.39
N GLU A 144 0.55 -2.49 25.17
CA GLU A 144 -0.47 -3.45 24.78
C GLU A 144 -1.83 -2.79 24.48
N ARG A 145 -2.23 -1.81 25.30
CA ARG A 145 -3.48 -1.06 25.07
C ARG A 145 -3.40 -0.25 23.80
N TYR A 146 -2.27 0.39 23.53
CA TYR A 146 -2.03 1.08 22.28
C TYR A 146 -2.14 0.15 21.07
N LEU A 147 -1.52 -1.04 21.13
CA LEU A 147 -1.60 -2.03 20.05
C LEU A 147 -3.04 -2.47 19.79
N ARG A 148 -3.84 -2.70 20.84
CA ARG A 148 -5.27 -3.04 20.71
C ARG A 148 -6.06 -1.93 20.02
N GLU A 149 -5.77 -0.66 20.33
CA GLU A 149 -6.40 0.47 19.63
C GLU A 149 -5.98 0.54 18.16
N CYS A 150 -4.72 0.27 17.85
CA CYS A 150 -4.26 0.17 16.47
C CYS A 150 -4.99 -0.95 15.70
N GLU A 151 -5.16 -2.12 16.30
CA GLU A 151 -5.91 -3.23 15.73
C GLU A 151 -7.38 -2.86 15.52
N ARG A 152 -8.05 -2.28 16.52
CA ARG A 152 -9.45 -1.82 16.44
C ARG A 152 -9.65 -0.84 15.28
N LEU A 153 -8.70 0.05 15.07
CA LEU A 153 -8.73 1.06 14.01
C LEU A 153 -8.23 0.51 12.66
N HIS A 154 -7.69 -0.70 12.63
CA HIS A 154 -6.99 -1.25 11.45
C HIS A 154 -5.94 -0.26 10.91
N ILE A 155 -5.04 0.18 11.80
CA ILE A 155 -3.95 1.10 11.50
C ILE A 155 -2.63 0.52 12.03
N GLY A 156 -1.52 0.83 11.35
CA GLY A 156 -0.20 0.36 11.80
C GLY A 156 0.27 1.08 13.07
N SER A 157 0.83 0.32 13.99
CA SER A 157 1.37 0.86 15.25
C SER A 157 2.62 1.72 15.07
N GLU A 158 3.31 1.58 13.94
CA GLU A 158 4.50 2.35 13.57
C GLU A 158 4.20 3.82 13.21
N LEU A 159 2.92 4.24 13.19
CA LEU A 159 2.52 5.60 12.80
C LEU A 159 2.61 6.61 13.95
N TYR A 160 2.74 6.14 15.19
CA TYR A 160 3.09 6.94 16.35
C TYR A 160 4.22 6.27 17.12
N ASP A 161 5.19 7.06 17.52
CA ASP A 161 6.26 6.68 18.45
C ASP A 161 5.80 7.00 19.87
N LEU A 162 5.94 6.03 20.79
CA LEU A 162 5.63 6.19 22.22
C LEU A 162 6.92 6.11 23.01
N GLU A 163 7.11 7.08 23.90
CA GLU A 163 8.24 7.17 24.82
C GLU A 163 7.72 7.19 26.25
N PHE A 164 8.43 6.52 27.12
CA PHE A 164 8.10 6.43 28.55
C PHE A 164 9.34 6.79 29.37
N ASP A 165 9.16 7.67 30.31
CA ASP A 165 10.18 8.14 31.23
C ASP A 165 9.70 8.03 32.68
N GLU A 166 10.60 8.03 33.66
CA GLU A 166 10.28 8.20 35.07
C GLU A 166 10.38 9.69 35.44
N ASP A 167 9.27 10.27 35.89
CA ASP A 167 9.20 11.67 36.31
C ASP A 167 8.69 11.75 37.75
N GLY A 168 9.57 12.23 38.67
CA GLY A 168 9.23 12.47 40.08
C GLY A 168 8.75 11.22 40.84
N GLY A 169 9.14 10.03 40.41
CA GLY A 169 8.74 8.73 41.00
C GLY A 169 7.46 8.13 40.39
N GLY A 170 6.99 8.68 39.28
CA GLY A 170 5.89 8.14 38.49
C GLY A 170 6.24 7.92 37.03
N LEU A 171 5.41 7.16 36.31
CA LEU A 171 5.54 6.98 34.86
C LEU A 171 5.04 8.21 34.14
N ALA A 172 5.85 8.76 33.22
CA ALA A 172 5.47 9.75 32.24
C ALA A 172 5.37 9.13 30.84
N MET A 173 4.40 9.55 30.04
CA MET A 173 4.19 9.11 28.68
C MET A 173 4.21 10.29 27.73
N SER A 174 5.05 10.21 26.71
CA SER A 174 5.00 11.08 25.53
C SER A 174 4.69 10.28 24.27
N PHE A 175 4.19 10.95 23.25
CA PHE A 175 3.97 10.35 21.94
C PHE A 175 4.12 11.37 20.83
N ARG A 176 4.59 10.92 19.68
CA ARG A 176 4.78 11.74 18.49
C ARG A 176 4.34 10.99 17.24
N LYS A 177 3.64 11.68 16.34
CA LYS A 177 3.32 11.13 15.01
C LYS A 177 4.62 10.92 14.23
N ASN A 178 4.85 9.70 13.75
CA ASN A 178 5.98 9.36 12.91
C ASN A 178 5.73 9.84 11.48
N ALA A 179 6.20 11.05 11.14
CA ALA A 179 5.99 11.69 9.84
C ALA A 179 6.51 10.81 8.70
N TYR A 180 7.70 10.23 8.84
CA TYR A 180 8.30 9.37 7.83
C TYR A 180 7.40 8.15 7.49
N ARG A 181 6.89 7.45 8.51
CA ARG A 181 6.01 6.30 8.31
C ARG A 181 4.67 6.69 7.69
N VAL A 182 4.12 7.83 8.10
CA VAL A 182 2.89 8.38 7.52
C VAL A 182 3.09 8.74 6.05
N ASP A 183 4.18 9.40 5.69
CA ASP A 183 4.46 9.80 4.32
C ASP A 183 4.74 8.60 3.40
N ARG A 184 5.44 7.58 3.90
CA ARG A 184 5.58 6.30 3.17
C ARG A 184 4.24 5.63 2.92
N ARG A 185 3.30 5.70 3.87
CA ARG A 185 1.96 5.16 3.68
C ARG A 185 1.17 5.97 2.65
N ARG A 186 1.29 7.31 2.68
CA ARG A 186 0.68 8.20 1.69
C ARG A 186 1.21 7.96 0.28
N ALA A 187 2.50 7.73 0.13
CA ALA A 187 3.13 7.47 -1.16
C ALA A 187 2.53 6.27 -1.92
N ARG A 188 1.96 5.29 -1.20
CA ARG A 188 1.30 4.11 -1.77
C ARG A 188 -0.16 4.33 -2.16
N MET A 189 -0.78 5.42 -1.67
CA MET A 189 -2.23 5.64 -1.85
C MET A 189 -2.59 5.87 -3.31
N GLY A 190 -3.64 5.22 -3.74
CA GLY A 190 -4.13 5.27 -5.11
C GLY A 190 -3.25 4.55 -6.12
N LYS A 191 -2.10 4.01 -5.74
CA LYS A 191 -1.18 3.32 -6.63
C LYS A 191 -1.47 1.82 -6.70
N THR A 192 -1.36 1.27 -7.90
CA THR A 192 -1.38 -0.17 -8.17
C THR A 192 -0.21 -0.48 -9.09
N ILE A 193 0.51 -1.55 -8.81
CA ILE A 193 1.62 -2.02 -9.61
C ILE A 193 1.14 -3.19 -10.44
N ILE A 194 1.34 -3.12 -11.74
CA ILE A 194 1.05 -4.17 -12.72
C ILE A 194 2.37 -4.64 -13.28
N VAL A 195 2.57 -5.96 -13.33
CA VAL A 195 3.74 -6.59 -13.93
C VAL A 195 3.29 -7.49 -15.07
N THR A 196 3.97 -7.43 -16.20
CA THR A 196 3.68 -8.22 -17.38
C THR A 196 4.96 -8.57 -18.13
N ASP A 197 4.93 -9.67 -18.88
CA ASP A 197 5.97 -10.02 -19.85
C ASP A 197 5.76 -9.35 -21.22
N ASN A 198 4.62 -8.70 -21.43
CA ASN A 198 4.35 -7.96 -22.65
C ASN A 198 5.14 -6.65 -22.68
N THR A 199 5.86 -6.44 -23.77
CA THR A 199 6.70 -5.25 -24.00
C THR A 199 6.07 -4.23 -24.95
N ASP A 200 4.90 -4.53 -25.51
CA ASP A 200 4.18 -3.66 -26.45
C ASP A 200 3.36 -2.56 -25.75
#